data_14d096714dffa452eae100a8f556455e
#
_entry.id   14d096714dffa452eae100a8f556455e
#
_cell.length_a   1.000
_cell.length_b   1.000
_cell.length_c   1.000
_cell.angle_alpha   90.00
_cell.angle_beta   90.00
_cell.angle_gamma   90.00
#
_symmetry.space_group_name_H-M   'P 1'
#
loop_
_entity.id
_entity.type
_entity.pdbx_description
1 polymer ?
#
loop_
_entity_poly.entity_id
_entity_poly.type
_entity_poly.pdbx_seq_one_letter_code
_entity_poly.pdbx_strand_id
1 'polypeptide(L)'
;MTEVVIVAAKRTAFGKYGGSLKHLEPEALLKPLFRHLTETYSEAMAHIDDVILGNVVGNGGNIARKALLEAGLSEHIPGLTIDRQCGSGLEAVIHA
;
A
#
# COMPACT_ATOMS: atom_id res chain seq x y z
N MET A 1 -19.04 12.39 16.28
CA MET A 1 -18.64 11.21 15.47
C MET A 1 -17.81 11.66 14.30
N THR A 2 -16.69 10.99 14.09
CA THR A 2 -15.81 11.30 12.97
C THR A 2 -16.33 10.64 11.69
N GLU A 3 -16.42 11.41 10.63
CA GLU A 3 -16.81 10.91 9.32
C GLU A 3 -15.58 10.29 8.62
N VAL A 4 -15.75 9.11 8.05
CA VAL A 4 -14.71 8.42 7.29
C VAL A 4 -14.91 8.70 5.81
N VAL A 5 -13.86 9.20 5.16
CA VAL A 5 -13.93 9.57 3.75
C VAL A 5 -12.75 8.99 2.97
N ILE A 6 -12.94 8.78 1.66
CA ILE A 6 -11.87 8.39 0.74
C ILE A 6 -11.33 9.67 0.09
N VAL A 7 -10.06 9.97 0.30
CA VAL A 7 -9.43 11.17 -0.22
C VAL A 7 -8.83 10.96 -1.61
N ALA A 8 -8.31 9.77 -1.87
CA ALA A 8 -7.69 9.43 -3.15
C ALA A 8 -7.87 7.94 -3.46
N ALA A 9 -7.92 7.61 -4.73
CA ALA A 9 -7.97 6.23 -5.20
C ALA A 9 -7.10 6.11 -6.45
N LYS A 10 -6.04 5.34 -6.35
CA LYS A 10 -5.06 5.17 -7.43
C LYS A 10 -4.66 3.69 -7.53
N ARG A 11 -4.23 3.30 -8.71
CA ARG A 11 -3.73 1.95 -8.95
C ARG A 11 -2.57 1.97 -9.95
N THR A 12 -1.79 0.90 -9.95
CA THR A 12 -0.85 0.61 -11.04
C THR A 12 -1.61 0.06 -12.24
N ALA A 13 -0.91 -0.10 -13.35
CA ALA A 13 -1.43 -0.86 -14.48
C ALA A 13 -1.65 -2.33 -14.07
N PHE A 14 -2.63 -2.98 -14.65
CA PHE A 14 -2.79 -4.42 -14.54
C PHE A 14 -1.77 -5.11 -15.43
N GLY A 15 -1.12 -6.14 -14.89
CA GLY A 15 -0.18 -6.95 -15.62
C GLY A 15 -0.68 -8.39 -15.75
N LYS A 16 -0.47 -8.97 -16.92
CA LYS A 16 -0.73 -10.38 -17.16
C LYS A 16 0.29 -11.23 -16.39
N TYR A 17 -0.13 -12.38 -15.86
CA TYR A 17 0.79 -13.33 -15.24
C TYR A 17 1.97 -13.65 -16.16
N GLY A 18 3.19 -13.47 -15.67
CA GLY A 18 4.40 -13.64 -16.48
C GLY A 18 4.65 -12.53 -17.50
N GLY A 19 3.86 -11.45 -17.45
CA GLY A 19 3.95 -10.33 -18.39
C GLY A 19 4.90 -9.21 -17.96
N SER A 20 4.53 -7.96 -18.30
CA SER A 20 5.41 -6.79 -18.15
C SER A 20 5.81 -6.46 -16.71
N LEU A 21 5.02 -6.87 -15.72
CA LEU A 21 5.30 -6.60 -14.30
C LEU A 21 5.96 -7.76 -13.56
N LYS A 22 6.31 -8.84 -14.26
CA LYS A 22 6.77 -10.09 -13.64
C LYS A 22 8.05 -9.97 -12.83
N HIS A 23 8.87 -8.98 -13.10
CA HIS A 23 10.15 -8.76 -12.41
C HIS A 23 10.04 -7.81 -11.21
N LEU A 24 8.86 -7.28 -10.94
CA LEU A 24 8.65 -6.31 -9.88
C LEU A 24 8.13 -6.98 -8.61
N GLU A 25 8.78 -6.69 -7.51
CA GLU A 25 8.30 -7.07 -6.18
C GLU A 25 7.18 -6.13 -5.74
N PRO A 26 6.33 -6.52 -4.78
CA PRO A 26 5.22 -5.68 -4.31
C PRO A 26 5.65 -4.28 -3.89
N GLU A 27 6.75 -4.14 -3.18
CA GLU A 27 7.26 -2.85 -2.74
C GLU A 27 7.65 -1.95 -3.90
N ALA A 28 8.14 -2.51 -5.00
CA ALA A 28 8.47 -1.76 -6.20
C ALA A 28 7.21 -1.28 -6.94
N LEU A 29 6.12 -2.05 -6.87
CA LEU A 29 4.83 -1.64 -7.44
C LEU A 29 4.19 -0.52 -6.62
N LEU A 30 4.36 -0.53 -5.31
CA LEU A 30 3.76 0.45 -4.41
C LEU A 30 4.52 1.78 -4.38
N LYS A 31 5.82 1.75 -4.64
CA LYS A 31 6.65 2.95 -4.58
C LYS A 31 6.13 4.13 -5.41
N PRO A 32 5.76 3.97 -6.70
CA PRO A 32 5.21 5.09 -7.47
C PRO A 32 3.86 5.58 -6.93
N LEU A 33 3.05 4.70 -6.35
CA LEU A 33 1.79 5.11 -5.73
C LEU A 33 2.03 5.98 -4.50
N PHE A 34 2.90 5.56 -3.60
CA PHE A 34 3.27 6.34 -2.42
C PHE A 34 3.90 7.68 -2.81
N ARG A 35 4.76 7.67 -3.82
CA ARG A 35 5.39 8.89 -4.32
C ARG A 35 4.34 9.86 -4.87
N HIS A 36 3.39 9.37 -5.66
CA HIS A 36 2.31 10.20 -6.21
C HIS A 36 1.49 10.83 -5.09
N LEU A 37 1.11 10.04 -4.08
CA LEU A 37 0.34 10.55 -2.94
C LEU A 37 1.13 11.60 -2.16
N THR A 38 2.41 11.36 -1.93
CA THR A 38 3.28 12.30 -1.20
C THR A 38 3.42 13.63 -1.94
N GLU A 39 3.58 13.59 -3.26
CA GLU A 39 3.73 14.79 -4.07
C GLU A 39 2.42 15.56 -4.21
N THR A 40 1.29 14.86 -4.31
CA THR A 40 -0.02 15.46 -4.54
C THR A 40 -0.70 15.89 -3.25
N TYR A 41 -0.55 15.13 -2.18
CA TYR A 41 -1.23 15.32 -0.89
C TYR A 41 -0.21 15.40 0.25
N SER A 42 0.83 16.21 0.10
CA SER A 42 1.95 16.26 1.04
C SER A 42 1.53 16.52 2.48
N GLU A 43 0.54 17.37 2.70
CA GLU A 43 0.05 17.71 4.04
C GLU A 43 -0.65 16.49 4.69
N ALA A 44 -1.52 15.82 3.95
CA ALA A 44 -2.19 14.61 4.44
C ALA A 44 -1.18 13.50 4.71
N MET A 45 -0.20 13.32 3.82
CA MET A 45 0.82 12.29 3.97
C MET A 45 1.75 12.53 5.17
N ALA A 46 1.90 13.78 5.60
CA ALA A 46 2.64 14.11 6.82
C ALA A 46 1.93 13.62 8.11
N HIS A 47 0.65 13.28 8.02
CA HIS A 47 -0.18 12.85 9.14
C HIS A 47 -0.69 11.41 8.99
N ILE A 48 0.00 10.58 8.20
CA ILE A 48 -0.37 9.17 8.04
C ILE A 48 -0.17 8.42 9.36
N ASP A 49 -1.19 7.72 9.78
CA ASP A 49 -1.17 6.92 11.02
C ASP A 49 -0.85 5.46 10.76
N ASP A 50 -1.17 4.93 9.59
CA ASP A 50 -0.99 3.51 9.29
C ASP A 50 -0.91 3.27 7.79
N VAL A 51 -0.27 2.18 7.41
CA VAL A 51 -0.28 1.62 6.06
C VAL A 51 -0.76 0.18 6.15
N ILE A 52 -1.86 -0.12 5.47
CA ILE A 52 -2.49 -1.45 5.54
C ILE A 52 -2.57 -2.03 4.13
N LEU A 53 -1.95 -3.18 3.92
CA LEU A 53 -1.91 -3.86 2.63
C LEU A 53 -2.46 -5.28 2.73
N GLY A 54 -3.12 -5.72 1.67
CA GLY A 54 -3.46 -7.13 1.48
C GLY A 54 -2.33 -7.84 0.74
N ASN A 55 -1.94 -9.02 1.22
CA ASN A 55 -0.96 -9.87 0.55
C ASN A 55 -1.26 -11.32 0.86
N VAL A 56 -1.36 -12.17 -0.18
CA VAL A 56 -1.76 -13.57 -0.03
C VAL A 56 -0.58 -14.51 -0.31
N VAL A 57 -0.05 -14.48 -1.52
CA VAL A 57 1.00 -15.39 -1.97
C VAL A 57 2.29 -14.67 -2.35
N GLY A 58 2.46 -13.46 -1.87
CA GLY A 58 3.70 -12.71 -2.07
C GLY A 58 4.80 -13.18 -1.13
N ASN A 59 5.93 -12.49 -1.18
CA ASN A 59 7.04 -12.74 -0.27
C ASN A 59 6.60 -12.62 1.19
N GLY A 60 7.25 -13.38 2.04
CA GLY A 60 6.97 -13.37 3.46
C GLY A 60 7.34 -12.06 4.15
N GLY A 61 6.92 -11.94 5.39
CA GLY A 61 7.15 -10.76 6.21
C GLY A 61 6.08 -9.71 6.05
N ASN A 62 6.30 -8.57 6.66
CA ASN A 62 5.34 -7.46 6.65
C ASN A 62 5.60 -6.56 5.45
N ILE A 63 4.93 -6.87 4.34
CA ILE A 63 5.08 -6.14 3.06
C ILE A 63 4.67 -4.67 3.22
N ALA A 64 3.66 -4.38 4.03
CA ALA A 64 3.23 -3.00 4.26
C ALA A 64 4.36 -2.16 4.88
N ARG A 65 5.02 -2.69 5.91
CA ARG A 65 6.14 -2.02 6.56
C ARG A 65 7.33 -1.87 5.62
N LYS A 66 7.67 -2.93 4.89
CA LYS A 66 8.76 -2.91 3.93
C LYS A 66 8.51 -1.89 2.82
N ALA A 67 7.31 -1.87 2.26
CA ALA A 67 6.95 -0.97 1.17
C ALA A 67 6.99 0.50 1.60
N LEU A 68 6.46 0.83 2.77
CA LEU A 68 6.47 2.21 3.25
C LEU A 68 7.90 2.72 3.49
N LEU A 69 8.78 1.87 4.01
CA LEU A 69 10.18 2.25 4.23
C LEU A 69 10.94 2.42 2.92
N GLU A 70 10.76 1.52 1.97
CA GLU A 70 11.41 1.62 0.66
C GLU A 70 10.90 2.82 -0.15
N ALA A 71 9.67 3.25 0.07
CA ALA A 71 9.11 4.44 -0.56
C ALA A 71 9.60 5.75 0.10
N GLY A 72 10.33 5.65 1.20
CA GLY A 72 10.87 6.82 1.89
C GLY A 72 9.89 7.49 2.84
N LEU A 73 8.80 6.80 3.23
CA LEU A 73 7.89 7.33 4.24
C LEU A 73 8.53 7.26 5.63
N SER A 74 7.97 7.99 6.59
CA SER A 74 8.52 8.03 7.94
C SER A 74 8.60 6.66 8.60
N GLU A 75 9.72 6.38 9.26
CA GLU A 75 9.91 5.15 10.02
C GLU A 75 8.97 5.03 11.23
N HIS A 76 8.30 6.11 11.59
CA HIS A 76 7.32 6.12 12.68
C HIS A 76 5.94 5.60 12.26
N ILE A 77 5.71 5.42 10.95
CA ILE A 77 4.44 4.91 10.45
C ILE A 77 4.43 3.39 10.57
N PRO A 78 3.48 2.80 11.32
CA PRO A 78 3.35 1.35 11.38
C PRO A 78 2.81 0.79 10.07
N GLY A 79 3.04 -0.50 9.85
CA GLY A 79 2.51 -1.21 8.69
C GLY A 79 1.82 -2.49 9.13
N LEU A 80 0.66 -2.76 8.55
CA LEU A 80 -0.11 -3.98 8.78
C LEU A 80 -0.33 -4.69 7.45
N THR A 81 0.01 -5.96 7.39
CA THR A 81 -0.23 -6.79 6.22
C THR A 81 -1.27 -7.84 6.56
N ILE A 82 -2.31 -7.93 5.74
CA ILE A 82 -3.47 -8.78 5.98
C ILE A 82 -3.53 -9.87 4.92
N ASP A 83 -3.74 -11.10 5.35
CA ASP A 83 -4.06 -12.23 4.48
C ASP A 83 -5.46 -12.72 4.83
N ARG A 84 -6.39 -12.49 3.92
CA ARG A 84 -7.75 -13.02 3.96
C ARG A 84 -8.07 -13.63 2.61
N GLN A 85 -7.15 -14.40 2.07
CA GLN A 85 -7.24 -15.01 0.74
C GLN A 85 -7.68 -13.97 -0.30
N CYS A 86 -8.63 -14.29 -1.17
CA CYS A 86 -9.08 -13.39 -2.24
C CYS A 86 -9.70 -12.07 -1.75
N GLY A 87 -10.08 -12.00 -0.47
CA GLY A 87 -10.64 -10.79 0.15
C GLY A 87 -9.63 -9.87 0.80
N SER A 88 -8.33 -10.14 0.68
CA SER A 88 -7.29 -9.40 1.41
C SER A 88 -7.26 -7.91 1.11
N GLY A 89 -7.36 -7.54 -0.16
CA GLY A 89 -7.34 -6.13 -0.56
C GLY A 89 -8.53 -5.34 0.00
N LEU A 90 -9.73 -5.90 -0.12
CA LEU A 90 -10.92 -5.26 0.44
C LEU A 90 -10.87 -5.20 1.96
N GLU A 91 -10.35 -6.26 2.61
CA GLU A 91 -10.21 -6.28 4.06
C GLU A 91 -9.25 -5.21 4.55
N ALA A 92 -8.19 -4.93 3.80
CA ALA A 92 -7.28 -3.84 4.13
C ALA A 92 -8.01 -2.48 4.15
N VAL A 93 -8.88 -2.24 3.19
CA VAL A 93 -9.69 -1.01 3.13
C VAL A 93 -10.68 -0.94 4.31
N ILE A 94 -11.33 -2.05 4.63
CA ILE A 94 -12.27 -2.12 5.75
C ILE A 94 -11.56 -1.87 7.08
N HIS A 95 -10.34 -2.38 7.20
CA HIS A 95 -9.55 -2.27 8.43
C HIS A 95 -9.02 -0.85 8.67
N ALA A 96 -8.88 -0.08 7.60
CA ALA A 96 -8.33 1.28 7.67
C ALA A 96 -9.22 2.28 8.43
#